data_3708a72add40fa914801de9bf6518588
#
_entry.id   3708a72add40fa914801de9bf6518588
#
_cell.length_a   1.000
_cell.length_b   1.000
_cell.length_c   1.000
_cell.angle_alpha   90.00
_cell.angle_beta   90.00
_cell.angle_gamma   90.00
#
_symmetry.space_group_name_H-M   'P 1'
#
loop_
_entity.id
_entity.type
_entity.pdbx_description
1 polymer ?
#
loop_
_entity_poly.entity_id
_entity_poly.type
_entity_poly.pdbx_seq_one_letter_code
_entity_poly.pdbx_strand_id
1 'polypeptide(L)'
;MFATWKIVTNPNERKILVVNGVLSEEYKKELHLKDYEAIFIESFFEQASQDYQAIFSIHPLLERSAGLKPIFVTDKLRSKLGIFAAVIDGYADSPTSPSVTNKIEQIYQNIQEMGIVHQVGWVDTKEAVLIHSFRFIISRKKFKMTPLLSEGSASGYIIPFMAVLERAGILDISLRRLFQLKLIELGYMRRTRFLNKVYLCPKCQHSHILFVEVCPNCKTSDIQSQSVIHHFRCANVSPEDTYMVDGMLKCPKCGKYLRHIGVDYDRPTDIYICNSCTHHFITPDMNAICARCKETFNTAQLVPYDIYEFELTAKGIHAFASNEAYLTLQKDIEVGISSYENFADSLRILASMNDANDDFLVLGRLWIIGENGAVLPIRSDHIILQYVYMRFKNFKVATDGKMIYIAQLVSIDEEKSQKAFVERQFTALQREMITFRLEHASIKYEIFSVTKSDFNEQFIKELKNIPPTY
;
A
#
# COMPACT_ATOMS: atom_id res chain seq x y z
N MET A 1 28.08 -23.85 -5.79
CA MET A 1 28.85 -23.95 -4.53
C MET A 1 27.83 -24.14 -3.43
N PHE A 2 27.97 -25.14 -2.58
CA PHE A 2 26.97 -25.41 -1.52
C PHE A 2 27.17 -24.43 -0.38
N ALA A 3 26.06 -24.00 0.25
CA ALA A 3 26.14 -23.22 1.47
C ALA A 3 26.81 -24.02 2.57
N THR A 4 27.58 -23.33 3.39
CA THR A 4 28.17 -23.93 4.60
C THR A 4 27.71 -23.14 5.82
N TRP A 5 27.54 -23.84 6.92
CA TRP A 5 27.20 -23.21 8.18
C TRP A 5 28.03 -23.82 9.34
N LYS A 6 28.21 -23.05 10.37
CA LYS A 6 28.85 -23.47 11.61
C LYS A 6 28.28 -22.70 12.78
N ILE A 7 28.35 -23.25 13.96
CA ILE A 7 28.01 -22.54 15.21
C ILE A 7 29.32 -22.13 15.90
N VAL A 8 29.40 -20.85 16.24
CA VAL A 8 30.53 -20.25 16.93
C VAL A 8 30.04 -19.68 18.26
N THR A 9 30.77 -19.90 19.33
CA THR A 9 30.47 -19.33 20.65
C THR A 9 31.25 -18.03 20.85
N ASN A 10 30.58 -16.95 21.23
CA ASN A 10 31.22 -15.68 21.53
C ASN A 10 31.76 -15.64 22.97
N PRO A 11 32.52 -14.59 23.37
CA PRO A 11 33.07 -14.49 24.75
C PRO A 11 32.02 -14.51 25.85
N ASN A 12 30.77 -14.21 25.57
CA ASN A 12 29.65 -14.24 26.52
C ASN A 12 28.87 -15.57 26.49
N GLU A 13 29.47 -16.62 25.93
CA GLU A 13 28.91 -17.97 25.81
C GLU A 13 27.66 -18.05 24.86
N ARG A 14 27.33 -16.95 24.13
CA ARG A 14 26.24 -16.95 23.15
C ARG A 14 26.65 -17.70 21.89
N LYS A 15 25.76 -18.58 21.42
CA LYS A 15 25.94 -19.35 20.20
C LYS A 15 25.46 -18.54 18.98
N ILE A 16 26.34 -18.37 18.01
CA ILE A 16 26.09 -17.61 16.78
C ILE A 16 26.13 -18.57 15.60
N LEU A 17 25.04 -18.64 14.84
CA LEU A 17 25.00 -19.34 13.57
C LEU A 17 25.72 -18.51 12.51
N VAL A 18 26.84 -19.00 11.99
CA VAL A 18 27.58 -18.37 10.90
C VAL A 18 27.19 -19.03 9.59
N VAL A 19 26.74 -18.24 8.65
CA VAL A 19 26.23 -18.72 7.34
C VAL A 19 27.09 -18.16 6.23
N ASN A 20 27.50 -19.04 5.33
CA ASN A 20 28.25 -18.72 4.13
C ASN A 20 27.49 -19.27 2.90
N GLY A 21 26.83 -18.38 2.15
CA GLY A 21 25.99 -18.73 1.01
C GLY A 21 24.51 -18.89 1.36
N VAL A 22 23.72 -19.44 0.42
CA VAL A 22 22.26 -19.62 0.54
C VAL A 22 21.97 -20.97 1.16
N LEU A 23 21.31 -21.02 2.30
CA LEU A 23 20.84 -22.26 2.93
C LEU A 23 19.73 -22.89 2.11
N SER A 24 19.90 -24.15 1.70
CA SER A 24 18.82 -24.94 1.09
C SER A 24 17.76 -25.31 2.13
N GLU A 25 16.56 -25.67 1.66
CA GLU A 25 15.48 -26.15 2.54
C GLU A 25 15.87 -27.40 3.34
N GLU A 26 16.78 -28.24 2.82
CA GLU A 26 17.30 -29.40 3.52
C GLU A 26 18.17 -29.00 4.73
N TYR A 27 19.08 -28.03 4.55
CA TYR A 27 19.90 -27.52 5.66
C TYR A 27 19.07 -26.81 6.73
N LYS A 28 17.96 -26.15 6.36
CA LYS A 28 17.06 -25.55 7.33
C LYS A 28 16.39 -26.58 8.24
N LYS A 29 16.13 -27.78 7.74
CA LYS A 29 15.55 -28.89 8.55
C LYS A 29 16.54 -29.45 9.56
N GLU A 30 17.85 -29.41 9.26
CA GLU A 30 18.92 -29.86 10.18
C GLU A 30 19.23 -28.85 11.27
N LEU A 31 18.95 -27.55 11.04
CA LEU A 31 19.20 -26.46 11.99
C LEU A 31 18.06 -26.35 12.99
N HIS A 32 18.30 -26.75 14.23
CA HIS A 32 17.35 -26.49 15.29
C HIS A 32 17.51 -25.06 15.80
N LEU A 33 16.41 -24.29 15.71
CA LEU A 33 16.38 -22.89 16.10
C LEU A 33 16.77 -22.63 17.57
N LYS A 34 16.75 -23.64 18.41
CA LYS A 34 17.18 -23.55 19.81
C LYS A 34 18.70 -23.59 19.97
N ASP A 35 19.43 -23.99 18.94
CA ASP A 35 20.87 -24.25 19.03
C ASP A 35 21.72 -22.98 18.88
N TYR A 36 21.11 -21.85 18.52
CA TYR A 36 21.81 -20.59 18.36
C TYR A 36 20.94 -19.39 18.76
N GLU A 37 21.58 -18.27 19.10
CA GLU A 37 20.97 -17.06 19.63
C GLU A 37 21.10 -15.85 18.71
N ALA A 38 22.04 -15.90 17.76
CA ALA A 38 22.24 -14.86 16.76
C ALA A 38 22.64 -15.47 15.42
N ILE A 39 22.54 -14.69 14.35
CA ILE A 39 22.92 -15.10 12.99
C ILE A 39 23.98 -14.14 12.48
N PHE A 40 25.04 -14.67 11.87
CA PHE A 40 26.09 -13.91 11.22
C PHE A 40 26.27 -14.40 9.78
N ILE A 41 26.11 -13.50 8.80
CA ILE A 41 26.21 -13.84 7.38
C ILE A 41 27.56 -13.37 6.85
N GLU A 42 28.42 -14.34 6.50
CA GLU A 42 29.80 -14.07 6.03
C GLU A 42 29.86 -13.70 4.55
N SER A 43 29.10 -14.38 3.71
CA SER A 43 29.07 -14.10 2.28
C SER A 43 27.78 -14.51 1.64
N PHE A 44 27.50 -13.89 0.47
CA PHE A 44 26.47 -14.32 -0.47
C PHE A 44 27.13 -14.75 -1.77
N PHE A 45 26.46 -15.58 -2.57
CA PHE A 45 26.90 -15.87 -3.91
C PHE A 45 26.67 -14.65 -4.83
N GLU A 46 27.51 -14.48 -5.85
CA GLU A 46 27.57 -13.27 -6.70
C GLU A 46 26.34 -13.02 -7.62
N GLN A 47 25.31 -13.87 -7.60
CA GLN A 47 24.10 -13.65 -8.39
C GLN A 47 23.09 -12.78 -7.62
N ALA A 48 23.13 -11.50 -7.89
CA ALA A 48 22.43 -10.43 -7.15
C ALA A 48 20.92 -10.62 -6.92
N SER A 49 20.20 -11.40 -7.74
CA SER A 49 18.77 -11.65 -7.57
C SER A 49 18.44 -12.78 -6.58
N GLN A 50 19.38 -13.69 -6.33
CA GLN A 50 19.20 -14.80 -5.39
C GLN A 50 19.74 -14.48 -3.98
N ASP A 51 20.66 -13.54 -3.86
CA ASP A 51 21.29 -13.16 -2.60
C ASP A 51 20.30 -12.60 -1.58
N TYR A 52 19.30 -11.85 -2.05
CA TYR A 52 18.26 -11.32 -1.19
C TYR A 52 17.36 -12.41 -0.61
N GLN A 53 17.09 -13.49 -1.33
CA GLN A 53 16.28 -14.60 -0.83
C GLN A 53 16.98 -15.33 0.32
N ALA A 54 18.32 -15.37 0.34
CA ALA A 54 19.07 -15.97 1.44
C ALA A 54 18.90 -15.21 2.76
N ILE A 55 18.95 -13.87 2.72
CA ILE A 55 18.70 -13.04 3.91
C ILE A 55 17.28 -13.28 4.40
N PHE A 56 16.31 -13.32 3.52
CA PHE A 56 14.90 -13.56 3.86
C PHE A 56 14.67 -14.93 4.47
N SER A 57 15.32 -15.95 3.92
CA SER A 57 15.13 -17.32 4.41
C SER A 57 15.74 -17.54 5.79
N ILE A 58 16.67 -16.70 6.21
CA ILE A 58 17.33 -16.75 7.51
C ILE A 58 16.79 -15.70 8.48
N HIS A 59 16.14 -14.66 7.95
CA HIS A 59 15.67 -13.56 8.77
C HIS A 59 14.57 -13.99 9.77
N PRO A 60 14.70 -13.68 11.07
CA PRO A 60 13.76 -14.11 12.10
C PRO A 60 12.30 -13.70 11.89
N LEU A 61 12.05 -12.66 11.09
CA LEU A 61 10.69 -12.23 10.74
C LEU A 61 9.97 -13.22 9.83
N LEU A 62 10.71 -14.07 9.11
CA LEU A 62 10.16 -15.05 8.18
C LEU A 62 10.07 -16.45 8.78
N GLU A 63 10.91 -16.72 9.77
CA GLU A 63 10.90 -17.99 10.45
C GLU A 63 10.08 -17.88 11.75
N ARG A 64 8.95 -18.56 11.77
CA ARG A 64 7.98 -18.58 12.88
C ARG A 64 8.58 -18.93 14.24
N SER A 65 9.70 -19.60 14.23
CA SER A 65 10.37 -20.14 15.42
C SER A 65 11.71 -19.49 15.73
N ALA A 66 12.27 -18.65 14.83
CA ALA A 66 13.59 -18.04 15.03
C ALA A 66 13.61 -16.97 16.15
N GLY A 67 12.45 -16.57 16.64
CA GLY A 67 12.35 -15.56 17.68
C GLY A 67 12.88 -14.20 17.23
N LEU A 68 13.35 -13.40 18.18
CA LEU A 68 13.84 -12.03 17.95
C LEU A 68 15.36 -11.98 17.77
N LYS A 69 15.96 -13.04 17.20
CA LYS A 69 17.39 -13.21 17.08
C LYS A 69 18.06 -12.07 16.31
N PRO A 70 19.19 -11.54 16.82
CA PRO A 70 19.98 -10.55 16.11
C PRO A 70 20.59 -11.11 14.83
N ILE A 71 20.68 -10.26 13.77
CA ILE A 71 21.30 -10.60 12.50
C ILE A 71 22.43 -9.64 12.21
N PHE A 72 23.60 -10.19 11.95
CA PHE A 72 24.80 -9.45 11.57
C PHE A 72 25.30 -9.89 10.19
N VAL A 73 26.02 -9.00 9.53
CA VAL A 73 26.56 -9.23 8.19
C VAL A 73 27.99 -8.72 8.15
N THR A 74 28.86 -9.32 7.33
CA THR A 74 30.20 -8.77 7.12
C THR A 74 30.16 -7.39 6.48
N ASP A 75 31.11 -6.51 6.83
CA ASP A 75 31.21 -5.16 6.27
C ASP A 75 31.29 -5.16 4.73
N LYS A 76 31.85 -6.19 4.13
CA LYS A 76 31.96 -6.36 2.67
C LYS A 76 30.60 -6.39 1.96
N LEU A 77 29.54 -6.78 2.67
CA LEU A 77 28.19 -6.90 2.11
C LEU A 77 27.32 -5.65 2.32
N ARG A 78 27.80 -4.68 3.10
CA ARG A 78 27.05 -3.48 3.49
C ARG A 78 26.47 -2.71 2.31
N SER A 79 27.24 -2.51 1.26
CA SER A 79 26.79 -1.79 0.05
C SER A 79 25.78 -2.57 -0.81
N LYS A 80 25.69 -3.89 -0.61
CA LYS A 80 24.84 -4.78 -1.41
C LYS A 80 23.43 -4.96 -0.81
N LEU A 81 23.20 -4.52 0.42
CA LEU A 81 21.96 -4.78 1.15
C LEU A 81 20.78 -3.88 0.76
N GLY A 82 21.04 -2.69 0.21
CA GLY A 82 19.97 -1.76 -0.14
C GLY A 82 19.02 -1.49 1.04
N ILE A 83 17.72 -1.63 0.83
CA ILE A 83 16.69 -1.42 1.86
C ILE A 83 16.77 -2.40 3.03
N PHE A 84 17.40 -3.57 2.84
CA PHE A 84 17.55 -4.59 3.87
C PHE A 84 18.56 -4.23 4.96
N ALA A 85 19.42 -3.25 4.70
CA ALA A 85 20.31 -2.69 5.73
C ALA A 85 19.54 -2.24 6.99
N ALA A 86 18.27 -1.86 6.85
CA ALA A 86 17.43 -1.42 7.97
C ALA A 86 17.02 -2.54 8.93
N VAL A 87 17.05 -3.79 8.49
CA VAL A 87 16.69 -4.98 9.29
C VAL A 87 17.91 -5.77 9.78
N ILE A 88 19.11 -5.30 9.48
CA ILE A 88 20.35 -5.84 10.00
C ILE A 88 20.73 -5.10 11.30
N ASP A 89 21.19 -5.84 12.28
CA ASP A 89 21.53 -5.32 13.61
C ASP A 89 22.95 -4.76 13.72
N GLY A 90 23.85 -5.16 12.80
CA GLY A 90 25.21 -4.65 12.75
C GLY A 90 26.07 -5.28 11.68
N TYR A 91 27.26 -4.67 11.50
CA TYR A 91 28.27 -5.08 10.55
C TYR A 91 29.58 -5.33 11.29
N ALA A 92 30.28 -6.38 10.94
CA ALA A 92 31.58 -6.71 11.55
C ALA A 92 32.34 -7.70 10.66
N ASP A 93 33.66 -7.75 10.83
CA ASP A 93 34.52 -8.72 10.12
C ASP A 93 34.52 -10.11 10.78
N SER A 94 34.05 -10.21 12.03
CA SER A 94 34.00 -11.46 12.78
C SER A 94 32.74 -11.58 13.61
N PRO A 95 32.13 -12.79 13.68
CA PRO A 95 30.97 -13.06 14.55
C PRO A 95 31.29 -12.90 16.05
N THR A 96 32.55 -12.99 16.45
CA THR A 96 33.00 -12.86 17.85
C THR A 96 33.51 -11.46 18.20
N SER A 97 33.37 -10.49 17.30
CA SER A 97 33.82 -9.12 17.57
C SER A 97 33.08 -8.51 18.77
N PRO A 98 33.69 -7.59 19.52
CA PRO A 98 33.06 -6.92 20.65
C PRO A 98 31.77 -6.18 20.24
N SER A 99 31.70 -5.60 19.06
CA SER A 99 30.53 -4.91 18.53
C SER A 99 29.33 -5.84 18.37
N VAL A 100 29.54 -7.04 17.84
CA VAL A 100 28.52 -8.09 17.70
C VAL A 100 28.07 -8.58 19.07
N THR A 101 29.03 -8.94 19.94
CA THR A 101 28.75 -9.45 21.30
C THR A 101 27.90 -8.45 22.12
N ASN A 102 28.34 -7.19 22.18
CA ASN A 102 27.63 -6.15 22.93
C ASN A 102 26.22 -5.89 22.36
N LYS A 103 26.08 -5.94 21.04
CA LYS A 103 24.78 -5.73 20.39
C LYS A 103 23.80 -6.87 20.65
N ILE A 104 24.28 -8.10 20.68
CA ILE A 104 23.48 -9.27 21.07
C ILE A 104 22.93 -9.06 22.49
N GLU A 105 23.80 -8.78 23.46
CA GLU A 105 23.37 -8.59 24.85
C GLU A 105 22.41 -7.42 24.99
N GLN A 106 22.67 -6.30 24.32
CA GLN A 106 21.73 -5.15 24.31
C GLN A 106 20.33 -5.53 23.84
N ILE A 107 20.23 -6.32 22.77
CA ILE A 107 18.93 -6.72 22.23
C ILE A 107 18.20 -7.68 23.19
N TYR A 108 18.90 -8.65 23.76
CA TYR A 108 18.31 -9.56 24.75
C TYR A 108 17.90 -8.84 26.03
N GLN A 109 18.72 -7.89 26.50
CA GLN A 109 18.34 -7.01 27.61
C GLN A 109 17.08 -6.21 27.30
N ASN A 110 16.97 -5.59 26.11
CA ASN A 110 15.76 -4.88 25.72
C ASN A 110 14.53 -5.80 25.70
N ILE A 111 14.66 -7.03 25.18
CA ILE A 111 13.57 -8.02 25.17
C ILE A 111 13.07 -8.28 26.60
N GLN A 112 13.99 -8.44 27.54
CA GLN A 112 13.67 -8.68 28.94
C GLN A 112 13.05 -7.44 29.61
N GLU A 113 13.67 -6.26 29.46
CA GLU A 113 13.19 -5.00 30.04
C GLU A 113 11.79 -4.63 29.57
N MET A 114 11.49 -4.88 28.30
CA MET A 114 10.20 -4.55 27.70
C MET A 114 9.15 -5.65 27.88
N GLY A 115 9.47 -6.75 28.53
CA GLY A 115 8.57 -7.87 28.76
C GLY A 115 8.04 -8.49 27.48
N ILE A 116 8.88 -8.54 26.42
CA ILE A 116 8.44 -9.07 25.14
C ILE A 116 8.21 -10.57 25.24
N VAL A 117 6.98 -10.99 24.99
CA VAL A 117 6.59 -12.40 25.04
C VAL A 117 7.13 -13.14 23.82
N HIS A 118 7.93 -14.19 24.06
CA HIS A 118 8.53 -15.00 22.99
C HIS A 118 7.52 -15.92 22.29
N GLN A 119 6.46 -16.32 22.99
CA GLN A 119 5.45 -17.22 22.44
C GLN A 119 4.15 -16.47 22.16
N VAL A 120 3.81 -16.38 20.90
CA VAL A 120 2.41 -16.25 20.47
C VAL A 120 1.91 -17.69 20.32
N GLY A 121 0.77 -18.04 20.91
CA GLY A 121 0.12 -19.31 20.57
C GLY A 121 -0.08 -19.32 19.04
N TRP A 122 0.66 -20.20 18.34
CA TRP A 122 0.78 -20.11 16.89
C TRP A 122 -0.50 -20.51 16.22
N VAL A 123 -1.22 -19.51 15.80
CA VAL A 123 -2.11 -19.64 14.66
C VAL A 123 -1.32 -19.10 13.46
N ASP A 124 -1.34 -19.84 12.36
CA ASP A 124 -0.64 -19.55 11.11
C ASP A 124 -1.29 -18.34 10.38
N THR A 125 -1.37 -17.20 11.06
CA THR A 125 -2.08 -16.02 10.58
C THR A 125 -1.10 -14.90 10.20
N LYS A 126 -1.51 -14.11 9.22
CA LYS A 126 -0.78 -12.92 8.78
C LYS A 126 -0.60 -11.90 9.92
N GLU A 127 -1.57 -11.87 10.85
CA GLU A 127 -1.57 -11.01 12.05
C GLU A 127 -0.44 -11.40 13.01
N ALA A 128 -0.24 -12.70 13.23
CA ALA A 128 0.83 -13.20 14.09
C ALA A 128 2.21 -12.79 13.54
N VAL A 129 2.41 -12.91 12.23
CA VAL A 129 3.65 -12.48 11.56
C VAL A 129 3.86 -10.98 11.68
N LEU A 130 2.79 -10.19 11.51
CA LEU A 130 2.85 -8.73 11.67
C LEU A 130 3.24 -8.34 13.11
N ILE A 131 2.60 -8.95 14.11
CA ILE A 131 2.89 -8.69 15.53
C ILE A 131 4.34 -9.05 15.85
N HIS A 132 4.81 -10.17 15.33
CA HIS A 132 6.21 -10.58 15.51
C HIS A 132 7.18 -9.57 14.89
N SER A 133 6.83 -9.01 13.74
CA SER A 133 7.60 -7.94 13.09
C SER A 133 7.67 -6.68 13.94
N PHE A 134 6.57 -6.28 14.60
CA PHE A 134 6.58 -5.16 15.53
C PHE A 134 7.42 -5.46 16.79
N ARG A 135 7.34 -6.68 17.33
CA ARG A 135 8.22 -7.11 18.42
C ARG A 135 9.69 -7.05 18.04
N PHE A 136 10.03 -7.39 16.80
CA PHE A 136 11.38 -7.26 16.29
C PHE A 136 11.88 -5.81 16.36
N ILE A 137 11.13 -4.83 15.86
CA ILE A 137 11.56 -3.42 15.93
C ILE A 137 11.54 -2.86 17.35
N ILE A 138 10.60 -3.29 18.20
CA ILE A 138 10.51 -2.89 19.60
C ILE A 138 11.75 -3.36 20.38
N SER A 139 12.18 -4.61 20.19
CA SER A 139 13.38 -5.15 20.84
C SER A 139 14.67 -4.42 20.44
N ARG A 140 14.65 -3.70 19.33
CA ARG A 140 15.75 -2.81 18.88
C ARG A 140 15.54 -1.35 19.28
N LYS A 141 14.49 -1.04 20.04
CA LYS A 141 14.06 0.33 20.39
C LYS A 141 13.92 1.25 19.16
N LYS A 142 13.52 0.68 18.01
CA LYS A 142 13.29 1.39 16.74
C LYS A 142 11.80 1.70 16.59
N PHE A 143 11.31 2.73 17.26
CA PHE A 143 9.87 3.05 17.27
C PHE A 143 9.40 3.89 16.09
N LYS A 144 10.32 4.58 15.42
CA LYS A 144 10.04 5.36 14.20
C LYS A 144 10.22 4.51 12.94
N MET A 145 9.29 4.68 12.03
CA MET A 145 9.22 3.96 10.76
C MET A 145 9.15 4.97 9.63
N THR A 146 10.29 5.22 9.01
CA THR A 146 10.41 6.18 7.89
C THR A 146 10.31 5.40 6.58
N PRO A 147 9.30 5.67 5.74
CA PRO A 147 9.24 5.13 4.39
C PRO A 147 10.42 5.62 3.54
N LEU A 148 11.03 4.71 2.78
CA LEU A 148 12.11 4.99 1.84
C LEU A 148 11.59 4.82 0.41
N LEU A 149 12.16 5.60 -0.53
CA LEU A 149 11.90 5.43 -1.96
C LEU A 149 12.33 4.03 -2.41
N SER A 150 11.47 3.37 -3.17
CA SER A 150 11.70 2.03 -3.69
C SER A 150 10.95 1.83 -5.00
N GLU A 151 11.68 1.58 -6.08
CA GLU A 151 11.11 1.26 -7.39
C GLU A 151 10.30 -0.04 -7.39
N GLY A 152 10.63 -0.99 -6.50
CA GLY A 152 9.92 -2.25 -6.35
C GLY A 152 8.59 -2.15 -5.60
N SER A 153 8.26 -0.98 -5.02
CA SER A 153 7.00 -0.78 -4.31
C SER A 153 5.93 -0.18 -5.21
N ALA A 154 4.71 -0.68 -5.13
CA ALA A 154 3.60 -0.14 -5.91
C ALA A 154 3.30 1.34 -5.59
N SER A 155 3.50 1.79 -4.36
CA SER A 155 3.36 3.20 -3.99
C SER A 155 4.61 4.04 -4.22
N GLY A 156 5.71 3.45 -4.73
CA GLY A 156 7.02 4.10 -4.82
C GLY A 156 7.73 4.27 -3.49
N TYR A 157 7.09 3.88 -2.36
CA TYR A 157 7.64 3.98 -1.01
C TYR A 157 7.44 2.69 -0.25
N ILE A 158 8.41 2.33 0.56
CA ILE A 158 8.38 1.12 1.37
C ILE A 158 8.91 1.39 2.78
N ILE A 159 8.29 0.79 3.78
CA ILE A 159 8.86 0.76 5.13
C ILE A 159 9.77 -0.46 5.18
N PRO A 160 11.08 -0.31 5.44
CA PRO A 160 12.07 -1.36 5.21
C PRO A 160 11.75 -2.70 5.88
N PHE A 161 11.31 -2.72 7.13
CA PHE A 161 10.97 -3.98 7.81
C PHE A 161 9.70 -4.65 7.21
N MET A 162 8.77 -3.87 6.67
CA MET A 162 7.61 -4.39 5.96
C MET A 162 7.96 -4.92 4.56
N ALA A 163 9.02 -4.39 3.94
CA ALA A 163 9.51 -4.87 2.66
C ALA A 163 9.86 -6.35 2.68
N VAL A 164 10.42 -6.80 3.79
CA VAL A 164 10.73 -8.21 4.03
C VAL A 164 9.48 -9.07 3.90
N LEU A 165 8.39 -8.66 4.54
CA LEU A 165 7.11 -9.37 4.55
C LEU A 165 6.42 -9.35 3.17
N GLU A 166 6.49 -8.22 2.46
CA GLU A 166 5.93 -8.09 1.12
C GLU A 166 6.62 -9.02 0.12
N ARG A 167 7.95 -9.07 0.12
CA ARG A 167 8.73 -9.94 -0.78
C ARG A 167 8.55 -11.42 -0.49
N ALA A 168 8.33 -11.77 0.77
CA ALA A 168 8.01 -13.14 1.15
C ALA A 168 6.56 -13.54 0.78
N GLY A 169 5.75 -12.63 0.23
CA GLY A 169 4.36 -12.87 -0.10
C GLY A 169 3.43 -12.97 1.11
N ILE A 170 3.92 -12.61 2.30
CA ILE A 170 3.15 -12.66 3.56
C ILE A 170 2.28 -11.42 3.71
N LEU A 171 2.78 -10.27 3.28
CA LEU A 171 2.09 -8.98 3.37
C LEU A 171 2.05 -8.33 1.99
N ASP A 172 0.86 -8.18 1.42
CA ASP A 172 0.65 -7.38 0.22
C ASP A 172 0.37 -5.91 0.57
N ILE A 173 0.34 -5.06 -0.48
CA ILE A 173 0.12 -3.61 -0.33
C ILE A 173 -1.21 -3.29 0.35
N SER A 174 -2.24 -4.06 0.09
CA SER A 174 -3.58 -3.84 0.63
C SER A 174 -3.61 -4.16 2.10
N LEU A 175 -3.04 -5.30 2.50
CA LEU A 175 -2.89 -5.66 3.90
C LEU A 175 -2.05 -4.63 4.64
N ARG A 176 -0.95 -4.16 4.05
CA ARG A 176 -0.13 -3.10 4.65
C ARG A 176 -0.95 -1.83 4.92
N ARG A 177 -1.73 -1.36 3.96
CA ARG A 177 -2.60 -0.18 4.13
C ARG A 177 -3.65 -0.41 5.21
N LEU A 178 -4.28 -1.58 5.18
CA LEU A 178 -5.29 -1.99 6.14
C LEU A 178 -4.74 -1.98 7.56
N PHE A 179 -3.60 -2.62 7.78
CA PHE A 179 -2.97 -2.66 9.09
C PHE A 179 -2.52 -1.29 9.56
N GLN A 180 -1.95 -0.45 8.69
CA GLN A 180 -1.56 0.91 9.05
C GLN A 180 -2.78 1.73 9.53
N LEU A 181 -3.90 1.67 8.82
CA LEU A 181 -5.12 2.38 9.22
C LEU A 181 -5.66 1.84 10.54
N LYS A 182 -5.72 0.53 10.71
CA LYS A 182 -6.20 -0.13 11.93
C LYS A 182 -5.34 0.19 13.14
N LEU A 183 -4.01 0.13 13.01
CA LEU A 183 -3.09 0.45 14.09
C LEU A 183 -3.16 1.92 14.53
N ILE A 184 -3.42 2.83 13.59
CA ILE A 184 -3.65 4.24 13.89
C ILE A 184 -4.97 4.40 14.66
N GLU A 185 -6.02 3.73 14.23
CA GLU A 185 -7.34 3.77 14.87
C GLU A 185 -7.30 3.24 16.31
N LEU A 186 -6.62 2.13 16.53
CA LEU A 186 -6.39 1.56 17.87
C LEU A 186 -5.50 2.44 18.74
N GLY A 187 -4.87 3.47 18.16
CA GLY A 187 -3.92 4.32 18.84
C GLY A 187 -2.58 3.62 19.14
N TYR A 188 -2.26 2.52 18.45
CA TYR A 188 -0.99 1.80 18.59
C TYR A 188 0.13 2.47 17.80
N MET A 189 -0.24 3.18 16.73
CA MET A 189 0.66 3.89 15.85
C MET A 189 0.10 5.28 15.55
N ARG A 190 0.97 6.26 15.31
CA ARG A 190 0.60 7.59 14.89
C ARG A 190 1.37 8.03 13.65
N ARG A 191 0.77 8.89 12.83
CA ARG A 191 1.47 9.64 11.80
C ARG A 191 2.26 10.75 12.47
N THR A 192 3.51 10.96 12.07
CA THR A 192 4.36 12.00 12.63
C THR A 192 4.65 13.10 11.62
N ARG A 193 5.37 12.78 10.56
CA ARG A 193 5.80 13.74 9.55
C ARG A 193 5.24 13.38 8.18
N PHE A 194 4.64 14.33 7.50
CA PHE A 194 4.34 14.22 6.09
C PHE A 194 5.65 14.19 5.28
N LEU A 195 5.82 13.23 4.40
CA LEU A 195 7.01 13.07 3.58
C LEU A 195 6.74 13.48 2.13
N ASN A 196 5.66 12.98 1.55
CA ASN A 196 5.34 13.23 0.16
C ASN A 196 3.88 12.92 -0.15
N LYS A 197 3.43 13.40 -1.31
CA LYS A 197 2.18 13.01 -1.94
C LYS A 197 2.49 12.37 -3.28
N VAL A 198 2.04 11.15 -3.49
CA VAL A 198 2.14 10.44 -4.75
C VAL A 198 0.76 10.25 -5.36
N TYR A 199 0.71 10.00 -6.65
CA TYR A 199 -0.52 9.71 -7.36
C TYR A 199 -0.53 8.25 -7.79
N LEU A 200 -1.63 7.57 -7.54
CA LEU A 200 -1.78 6.15 -7.84
C LEU A 200 -2.72 5.98 -9.03
N CYS A 201 -2.41 4.99 -9.85
CA CYS A 201 -3.30 4.54 -10.91
C CYS A 201 -4.66 4.11 -10.34
N PRO A 202 -5.79 4.62 -10.84
CA PRO A 202 -7.10 4.25 -10.33
C PRO A 202 -7.43 2.76 -10.59
N LYS A 203 -6.80 2.11 -11.58
CA LYS A 203 -7.04 0.70 -11.92
C LYS A 203 -6.20 -0.25 -11.08
N CYS A 204 -4.88 -0.06 -11.01
CA CYS A 204 -3.96 -1.02 -10.39
C CYS A 204 -3.21 -0.49 -9.16
N GLN A 205 -3.51 0.73 -8.71
CA GLN A 205 -2.97 1.37 -7.51
C GLN A 205 -1.45 1.53 -7.49
N HIS A 206 -0.78 1.46 -8.64
CA HIS A 206 0.65 1.74 -8.76
C HIS A 206 0.92 3.23 -8.95
N SER A 207 2.01 3.72 -8.37
CA SER A 207 2.47 5.11 -8.50
C SER A 207 3.40 5.33 -9.71
N HIS A 208 3.75 4.29 -10.46
CA HIS A 208 4.59 4.41 -11.64
C HIS A 208 3.79 4.97 -12.80
N ILE A 209 3.59 6.28 -12.78
CA ILE A 209 2.81 7.04 -13.76
C ILE A 209 3.77 7.85 -14.63
N LEU A 210 3.63 7.73 -15.94
CA LEU A 210 4.25 8.59 -16.94
C LEU A 210 3.27 9.71 -17.27
N PHE A 211 3.68 10.95 -17.04
CA PHE A 211 2.93 12.12 -17.45
C PHE A 211 3.38 12.53 -18.85
N VAL A 212 2.42 12.66 -19.75
CA VAL A 212 2.67 12.92 -21.17
C VAL A 212 1.82 14.09 -21.62
N GLU A 213 2.46 15.13 -22.12
CA GLU A 213 1.78 16.25 -22.78
C GLU A 213 1.18 15.80 -24.10
N VAL A 214 -0.08 16.19 -24.35
CA VAL A 214 -0.82 15.77 -25.54
C VAL A 214 -1.61 16.93 -26.13
N CYS A 215 -1.86 16.84 -27.42
CA CYS A 215 -2.73 17.77 -28.13
C CYS A 215 -4.14 17.76 -27.53
N PRO A 216 -4.73 18.93 -27.16
CA PRO A 216 -6.09 19.00 -26.64
C PRO A 216 -7.16 18.45 -27.60
N ASN A 217 -6.94 18.53 -28.91
CA ASN A 217 -7.87 18.08 -29.94
C ASN A 217 -7.81 16.57 -30.20
N CYS A 218 -6.65 16.04 -30.62
CA CYS A 218 -6.55 14.63 -31.07
C CYS A 218 -5.84 13.72 -30.08
N LYS A 219 -5.38 14.25 -28.94
CA LYS A 219 -4.73 13.52 -27.83
C LYS A 219 -3.41 12.81 -28.20
N THR A 220 -2.83 13.10 -29.35
CA THR A 220 -1.47 12.62 -29.67
C THR A 220 -0.43 13.37 -28.86
N SER A 221 0.66 12.72 -28.51
CA SER A 221 1.85 13.34 -27.91
C SER A 221 2.83 13.91 -28.93
N ASP A 222 2.53 13.75 -30.23
CA ASP A 222 3.35 14.31 -31.29
C ASP A 222 3.03 15.80 -31.47
N ILE A 223 3.57 16.59 -30.56
CA ILE A 223 3.41 18.04 -30.49
C ILE A 223 4.78 18.71 -30.50
N GLN A 224 4.88 19.83 -31.15
CA GLN A 224 6.10 20.62 -31.25
C GLN A 224 5.88 22.00 -30.63
N SER A 225 6.79 22.38 -29.72
CA SER A 225 6.82 23.73 -29.17
C SER A 225 7.50 24.69 -30.14
N GLN A 226 6.93 25.86 -30.30
CA GLN A 226 7.46 26.92 -31.15
C GLN A 226 7.34 28.25 -30.43
N SER A 227 8.45 29.00 -30.34
CA SER A 227 8.45 30.32 -29.73
C SER A 227 7.72 31.34 -30.62
N VAL A 228 6.99 32.23 -29.97
CA VAL A 228 6.29 33.34 -30.64
C VAL A 228 7.08 34.61 -30.42
N ILE A 229 7.23 35.39 -31.51
CA ILE A 229 7.85 36.71 -31.47
C ILE A 229 6.76 37.76 -31.55
N HIS A 230 6.80 38.74 -30.63
CA HIS A 230 6.03 39.95 -30.66
C HIS A 230 6.96 41.12 -31.00
N HIS A 231 6.80 41.70 -32.19
CA HIS A 231 7.55 42.86 -32.65
C HIS A 231 6.90 44.14 -32.15
N PHE A 232 7.55 44.89 -31.27
CA PHE A 232 6.98 46.05 -30.59
C PHE A 232 6.51 47.16 -31.54
N ARG A 233 7.28 47.44 -32.59
CA ARG A 233 7.00 48.56 -33.49
C ARG A 233 5.68 48.44 -34.26
N CYS A 234 5.35 47.25 -34.72
CA CYS A 234 4.16 47.03 -35.56
C CYS A 234 3.15 46.05 -34.90
N ALA A 235 3.42 45.65 -33.64
CA ALA A 235 2.62 44.74 -32.86
C ALA A 235 2.28 43.42 -33.58
N ASN A 236 3.18 42.95 -34.50
CA ASN A 236 3.03 41.68 -35.13
C ASN A 236 3.42 40.57 -34.12
N VAL A 237 2.52 39.60 -33.97
CA VAL A 237 2.73 38.39 -33.12
C VAL A 237 2.60 37.18 -34.04
N SER A 238 3.70 36.47 -34.19
CA SER A 238 3.75 35.27 -35.05
C SER A 238 4.83 34.29 -34.58
N PRO A 239 4.78 33.03 -35.01
CA PRO A 239 5.82 32.06 -34.71
C PRO A 239 7.21 32.52 -35.20
N GLU A 240 8.25 32.16 -34.46
CA GLU A 240 9.64 32.62 -34.69
C GLU A 240 10.15 32.23 -36.09
N ASP A 241 9.77 31.04 -36.59
CA ASP A 241 10.17 30.58 -37.93
C ASP A 241 9.64 31.49 -39.05
N THR A 242 8.50 32.15 -38.87
CA THR A 242 7.98 33.12 -39.84
C THR A 242 8.79 34.42 -39.90
N TYR A 243 9.58 34.67 -38.83
CA TYR A 243 10.52 35.79 -38.82
C TYR A 243 11.92 35.40 -39.34
N MET A 244 12.22 34.10 -39.47
CA MET A 244 13.56 33.64 -39.84
C MET A 244 13.80 33.78 -41.36
N VAL A 245 14.69 34.69 -41.72
CA VAL A 245 15.12 34.91 -43.11
C VAL A 245 16.65 34.96 -43.10
N ASP A 246 17.31 34.07 -43.84
CA ASP A 246 18.76 33.99 -44.00
C ASP A 246 19.52 34.01 -42.63
N GLY A 247 18.95 33.31 -41.64
CA GLY A 247 19.55 33.23 -40.27
C GLY A 247 19.37 34.47 -39.40
N MET A 248 18.58 35.45 -39.84
CA MET A 248 18.24 36.65 -39.10
C MET A 248 16.72 36.79 -38.93
N LEU A 249 16.33 37.42 -37.80
CA LEU A 249 14.92 37.71 -37.54
C LEU A 249 14.46 38.96 -38.32
N LYS A 250 13.55 38.76 -39.26
CA LYS A 250 12.93 39.83 -40.05
C LYS A 250 11.42 39.78 -39.91
N CYS A 251 10.83 40.88 -39.50
CA CYS A 251 9.37 40.95 -39.29
C CYS A 251 8.60 40.69 -40.63
N PRO A 252 7.71 39.69 -40.70
CA PRO A 252 6.97 39.39 -41.92
C PRO A 252 5.96 40.50 -42.30
N LYS A 253 5.51 41.30 -41.29
CA LYS A 253 4.53 42.36 -41.52
C LYS A 253 5.16 43.67 -42.03
N CYS A 254 6.26 44.11 -41.43
CA CYS A 254 6.84 45.42 -41.73
C CYS A 254 8.25 45.37 -42.36
N GLY A 255 8.84 44.18 -42.53
CA GLY A 255 10.11 43.95 -43.18
C GLY A 255 11.34 44.39 -42.38
N LYS A 256 11.19 44.86 -41.12
CA LYS A 256 12.30 45.30 -40.29
C LYS A 256 13.04 44.12 -39.66
N TYR A 257 14.37 44.20 -39.64
CA TYR A 257 15.21 43.24 -38.92
C TYR A 257 15.16 43.50 -37.43
N LEU A 258 15.05 42.45 -36.62
CA LEU A 258 14.99 42.47 -35.19
C LEU A 258 16.34 42.04 -34.61
N ARG A 259 16.95 42.86 -33.75
CA ARG A 259 18.31 42.62 -33.25
C ARG A 259 18.35 42.40 -31.72
N HIS A 260 17.52 43.13 -30.99
CA HIS A 260 17.59 43.17 -29.54
C HIS A 260 16.27 42.77 -28.89
N ILE A 261 16.32 41.65 -28.14
CA ILE A 261 15.21 41.22 -27.27
C ILE A 261 14.97 42.29 -26.19
N GLY A 262 13.73 42.59 -25.88
CA GLY A 262 13.34 43.64 -24.92
C GLY A 262 13.33 45.06 -25.52
N VAL A 263 13.89 45.28 -26.74
CA VAL A 263 13.93 46.57 -27.43
C VAL A 263 13.16 46.54 -28.74
N ASP A 264 13.49 45.60 -29.62
CA ASP A 264 12.83 45.40 -30.91
C ASP A 264 11.63 44.46 -30.79
N TYR A 265 11.79 43.42 -29.95
CA TYR A 265 10.83 42.36 -29.79
C TYR A 265 10.93 41.68 -28.41
N ASP A 266 9.91 40.91 -28.06
CA ASP A 266 9.92 39.95 -26.97
C ASP A 266 9.42 38.58 -27.43
N ARG A 267 9.53 37.57 -26.53
CA ARG A 267 8.97 36.23 -26.67
C ARG A 267 7.96 35.99 -25.55
N PRO A 268 6.72 36.44 -25.75
CA PRO A 268 5.72 36.48 -24.66
C PRO A 268 5.29 35.08 -24.21
N THR A 269 5.32 34.10 -25.12
CA THR A 269 4.91 32.71 -24.84
C THR A 269 5.39 31.79 -25.94
N ASP A 270 5.41 30.50 -25.67
CA ASP A 270 5.51 29.46 -26.67
C ASP A 270 4.11 28.98 -27.07
N ILE A 271 3.95 28.58 -28.32
CA ILE A 271 2.77 27.89 -28.84
C ILE A 271 3.16 26.45 -29.18
N TYR A 272 2.18 25.58 -29.12
CA TYR A 272 2.35 24.21 -29.55
C TYR A 272 1.60 23.98 -30.85
N ILE A 273 2.20 23.16 -31.70
CA ILE A 273 1.62 22.71 -32.97
C ILE A 273 1.54 21.18 -32.94
N CYS A 274 0.37 20.66 -33.22
CA CYS A 274 0.20 19.22 -33.32
C CYS A 274 0.61 18.76 -34.73
N ASN A 275 1.58 17.85 -34.83
CA ASN A 275 2.05 17.31 -36.10
C ASN A 275 1.00 16.40 -36.77
N SER A 276 0.05 15.82 -35.98
CA SER A 276 -0.97 14.91 -36.49
C SER A 276 -2.23 15.62 -37.03
N CYS A 277 -2.70 16.69 -36.34
CA CYS A 277 -3.96 17.37 -36.68
C CYS A 277 -3.81 18.88 -36.96
N THR A 278 -2.59 19.38 -36.95
CA THR A 278 -2.24 20.80 -37.19
C THR A 278 -2.91 21.80 -36.23
N HIS A 279 -3.47 21.32 -35.13
CA HIS A 279 -4.07 22.18 -34.11
C HIS A 279 -3.00 23.00 -33.39
N HIS A 280 -3.25 24.33 -33.27
CA HIS A 280 -2.37 25.25 -32.56
C HIS A 280 -2.99 25.56 -31.19
N PHE A 281 -2.17 25.51 -30.13
CA PHE A 281 -2.62 25.76 -28.76
C PHE A 281 -1.47 26.30 -27.90
N ILE A 282 -1.81 26.91 -26.78
CA ILE A 282 -0.85 27.50 -25.84
C ILE A 282 -0.51 26.51 -24.72
N THR A 283 -1.50 25.76 -24.28
CA THR A 283 -1.33 24.82 -23.15
C THR A 283 -1.69 23.40 -23.61
N PRO A 284 -0.76 22.47 -23.54
CA PRO A 284 -1.06 21.07 -23.82
C PRO A 284 -1.96 20.48 -22.71
N ASP A 285 -2.76 19.50 -23.07
CA ASP A 285 -3.38 18.63 -22.07
C ASP A 285 -2.34 17.66 -21.50
N MET A 286 -2.63 17.12 -20.31
CA MET A 286 -1.76 16.17 -19.63
C MET A 286 -2.46 14.82 -19.48
N ASN A 287 -1.93 13.78 -20.09
CA ASN A 287 -2.32 12.40 -19.85
C ASN A 287 -1.40 11.70 -18.86
N ALA A 288 -1.95 10.74 -18.15
CA ALA A 288 -1.24 9.88 -17.21
C ALA A 288 -1.29 8.43 -17.69
N ILE A 289 -0.15 7.87 -18.03
CA ILE A 289 -0.02 6.48 -18.48
C ILE A 289 0.55 5.64 -17.36
N CYS A 290 -0.18 4.62 -16.91
CA CYS A 290 0.33 3.70 -15.92
C CYS A 290 1.34 2.74 -16.56
N ALA A 291 2.60 2.77 -16.12
CA ALA A 291 3.65 1.91 -16.66
C ALA A 291 3.38 0.41 -16.41
N ARG A 292 2.56 0.06 -15.39
CA ARG A 292 2.23 -1.33 -15.07
C ARG A 292 1.06 -1.89 -15.89
N CYS A 293 -0.12 -1.27 -15.80
CA CYS A 293 -1.31 -1.77 -16.50
C CYS A 293 -1.51 -1.19 -17.89
N LYS A 294 -0.64 -0.25 -18.32
CA LYS A 294 -0.62 0.41 -19.63
C LYS A 294 -1.89 1.22 -19.96
N GLU A 295 -2.77 1.41 -18.98
CA GLU A 295 -3.97 2.25 -19.18
C GLU A 295 -3.60 3.72 -19.13
N THR A 296 -4.33 4.51 -19.92
CA THR A 296 -4.21 5.96 -19.98
C THR A 296 -5.39 6.62 -19.28
N PHE A 297 -5.09 7.60 -18.46
CA PHE A 297 -6.07 8.35 -17.66
C PHE A 297 -5.87 9.84 -17.85
N ASN A 298 -6.93 10.62 -17.59
CA ASN A 298 -6.77 12.03 -17.32
C ASN A 298 -6.14 12.19 -15.92
N THR A 299 -5.27 13.18 -15.74
CA THR A 299 -4.60 13.43 -14.44
C THR A 299 -5.56 13.62 -13.28
N ALA A 300 -6.75 14.17 -13.52
CA ALA A 300 -7.80 14.32 -12.50
C ALA A 300 -8.37 12.99 -11.98
N GLN A 301 -8.19 11.89 -12.71
CA GLN A 301 -8.65 10.55 -12.31
C GLN A 301 -7.67 9.83 -11.38
N LEU A 302 -6.44 10.33 -11.28
CA LEU A 302 -5.43 9.73 -10.42
C LEU A 302 -5.83 9.86 -8.95
N VAL A 303 -5.48 8.85 -8.16
CA VAL A 303 -5.82 8.79 -6.73
C VAL A 303 -4.67 9.37 -5.92
N PRO A 304 -4.83 10.50 -5.22
CA PRO A 304 -3.79 11.05 -4.36
C PRO A 304 -3.56 10.12 -3.16
N TYR A 305 -2.30 9.92 -2.80
CA TYR A 305 -1.89 9.10 -1.67
C TYR A 305 -0.77 9.78 -0.90
N ASP A 306 -1.05 10.10 0.37
CA ASP A 306 -0.11 10.77 1.24
C ASP A 306 0.83 9.78 1.92
N ILE A 307 2.12 10.06 1.86
CA ILE A 307 3.18 9.29 2.51
C ILE A 307 3.58 9.98 3.81
N TYR A 308 3.48 9.25 4.90
CA TYR A 308 3.83 9.72 6.24
C TYR A 308 4.92 8.86 6.87
N GLU A 309 5.71 9.47 7.72
CA GLU A 309 6.48 8.78 8.73
C GLU A 309 5.54 8.34 9.86
N PHE A 310 5.78 7.17 10.44
CA PHE A 310 4.98 6.61 11.51
C PHE A 310 5.83 6.41 12.75
N GLU A 311 5.16 6.39 13.91
CA GLU A 311 5.79 6.08 15.18
C GLU A 311 4.86 5.22 16.03
N LEU A 312 5.42 4.21 16.70
CA LEU A 312 4.68 3.46 17.71
C LEU A 312 4.43 4.34 18.94
N THR A 313 3.21 4.31 19.43
CA THR A 313 2.85 4.96 20.71
C THR A 313 3.25 4.07 21.88
N ALA A 314 3.28 4.62 23.10
CA ALA A 314 3.49 3.83 24.31
C ALA A 314 2.45 2.69 24.44
N LYS A 315 1.17 2.96 24.08
CA LYS A 315 0.12 1.95 24.03
C LYS A 315 0.43 0.85 23.02
N GLY A 316 0.90 1.21 21.82
CA GLY A 316 1.28 0.23 20.80
C GLY A 316 2.49 -0.61 21.21
N ILE A 317 3.51 0.01 21.79
CA ILE A 317 4.68 -0.71 22.30
C ILE A 317 4.26 -1.76 23.33
N HIS A 318 3.43 -1.39 24.31
CA HIS A 318 2.92 -2.31 25.32
C HIS A 318 2.07 -3.43 24.70
N ALA A 319 1.14 -3.08 23.81
CA ALA A 319 0.23 -4.05 23.20
C ALA A 319 0.96 -5.09 22.32
N PHE A 320 2.01 -4.66 21.60
CA PHE A 320 2.82 -5.59 20.79
C PHE A 320 3.83 -6.39 21.61
N ALA A 321 4.39 -5.80 22.66
CA ALA A 321 5.30 -6.52 23.56
C ALA A 321 4.56 -7.66 24.29
N SER A 322 3.33 -7.42 24.73
CA SER A 322 2.41 -8.41 25.30
C SER A 322 1.64 -9.17 24.18
N ASN A 323 0.65 -9.96 24.57
CA ASN A 323 -0.28 -10.60 23.64
C ASN A 323 -1.54 -9.76 23.37
N GLU A 324 -1.65 -8.55 23.94
CA GLU A 324 -2.84 -7.70 23.83
C GLU A 324 -3.15 -7.33 22.38
N ALA A 325 -2.14 -6.94 21.59
CA ALA A 325 -2.34 -6.60 20.18
C ALA A 325 -2.92 -7.77 19.39
N TYR A 326 -2.45 -8.99 19.65
CA TYR A 326 -2.96 -10.19 19.00
C TYR A 326 -4.45 -10.44 19.32
N LEU A 327 -4.78 -10.39 20.61
CA LEU A 327 -6.16 -10.57 21.08
C LEU A 327 -7.09 -9.47 20.56
N THR A 328 -6.61 -8.23 20.51
CA THR A 328 -7.41 -7.10 20.00
C THR A 328 -7.63 -7.20 18.51
N LEU A 329 -6.58 -7.48 17.72
CA LEU A 329 -6.70 -7.60 16.27
C LEU A 329 -7.58 -8.78 15.86
N GLN A 330 -7.55 -9.90 16.60
CA GLN A 330 -8.46 -11.02 16.39
C GLN A 330 -9.90 -10.69 16.81
N LYS A 331 -10.12 -10.15 18.00
CA LYS A 331 -11.46 -9.85 18.52
C LYS A 331 -12.21 -8.82 17.68
N ASP A 332 -11.53 -7.79 17.17
CA ASP A 332 -12.16 -6.77 16.35
C ASP A 332 -12.72 -7.33 15.03
N ILE A 333 -12.12 -8.39 14.51
CA ILE A 333 -12.61 -9.10 13.32
C ILE A 333 -13.82 -9.97 13.66
N GLU A 334 -13.81 -10.62 14.82
CA GLU A 334 -14.91 -11.51 15.25
C GLU A 334 -16.12 -10.78 15.83
N VAL A 335 -15.89 -9.68 16.56
CA VAL A 335 -16.96 -8.95 17.30
C VAL A 335 -17.66 -7.89 16.45
N GLY A 336 -16.99 -7.35 15.43
CA GLY A 336 -17.57 -6.28 14.58
C GLY A 336 -18.34 -6.79 13.37
N ILE A 337 -18.14 -8.05 12.97
CA ILE A 337 -18.80 -8.66 11.81
C ILE A 337 -19.80 -9.69 12.35
N SER A 338 -21.07 -9.44 12.14
CA SER A 338 -22.13 -10.31 12.61
C SER A 338 -22.45 -11.42 11.58
N SER A 339 -23.06 -12.52 12.07
CA SER A 339 -23.72 -13.45 11.17
C SER A 339 -24.93 -12.78 10.49
N TYR A 340 -25.37 -13.33 9.36
CA TYR A 340 -26.56 -12.78 8.69
C TYR A 340 -27.80 -12.80 9.57
N GLU A 341 -27.97 -13.81 10.40
CA GLU A 341 -29.09 -13.93 11.34
C GLU A 341 -29.08 -12.79 12.36
N ASN A 342 -27.95 -12.53 13.01
CA ASN A 342 -27.80 -11.42 13.95
C ASN A 342 -27.96 -10.04 13.26
N PHE A 343 -27.52 -9.94 12.01
CA PHE A 343 -27.72 -8.75 11.19
C PHE A 343 -29.19 -8.52 10.90
N ALA A 344 -29.93 -9.56 10.48
CA ALA A 344 -31.37 -9.50 10.23
C ALA A 344 -32.15 -9.09 11.49
N ASP A 345 -31.76 -9.64 12.65
CA ASP A 345 -32.38 -9.24 13.95
C ASP A 345 -32.08 -7.78 14.28
N SER A 346 -30.84 -7.32 14.01
CA SER A 346 -30.49 -5.90 14.17
C SER A 346 -31.32 -5.00 13.25
N LEU A 347 -31.59 -5.41 12.02
CA LEU A 347 -32.45 -4.66 11.09
C LEU A 347 -33.91 -4.60 11.57
N ARG A 348 -34.44 -5.70 12.11
CA ARG A 348 -35.78 -5.73 12.72
C ARG A 348 -35.88 -4.74 13.87
N ILE A 349 -34.87 -4.69 14.74
CA ILE A 349 -34.80 -3.76 15.86
C ILE A 349 -34.77 -2.31 15.33
N LEU A 350 -33.89 -2.01 14.37
CA LEU A 350 -33.75 -0.67 13.78
C LEU A 350 -35.08 -0.21 13.13
N ALA A 351 -35.76 -1.11 12.42
CA ALA A 351 -37.09 -0.81 11.82
C ALA A 351 -38.18 -0.61 12.85
N SER A 352 -38.12 -1.22 14.04
CA SER A 352 -39.08 -1.13 15.10
C SER A 352 -38.95 0.08 16.03
N MET A 353 -37.78 0.81 15.94
CA MET A 353 -37.57 2.01 16.74
C MET A 353 -38.53 3.13 16.34
N ASN A 354 -39.28 3.64 17.31
CA ASN A 354 -40.44 4.54 17.12
C ASN A 354 -40.09 6.03 16.89
N ASP A 355 -38.87 6.37 16.53
CA ASP A 355 -38.48 7.76 16.29
C ASP A 355 -38.67 8.13 14.81
N ALA A 356 -39.45 9.17 14.58
CA ALA A 356 -39.75 9.86 13.32
C ALA A 356 -40.02 8.97 12.07
N ASN A 357 -41.16 9.19 11.43
CA ASN A 357 -41.65 8.47 10.24
C ASN A 357 -40.79 8.63 8.96
N ASP A 358 -39.69 9.37 9.02
CA ASP A 358 -38.92 9.79 7.85
C ASP A 358 -37.51 9.21 7.79
N ASP A 359 -37.22 8.12 8.52
CA ASP A 359 -35.94 7.46 8.47
C ASP A 359 -35.89 6.37 7.39
N PHE A 360 -34.70 6.24 6.74
CA PHE A 360 -34.39 5.22 5.75
C PHE A 360 -33.35 4.26 6.25
N LEU A 361 -33.49 2.99 5.87
CA LEU A 361 -32.41 2.02 5.94
C LEU A 361 -31.63 2.05 4.62
N VAL A 362 -30.40 2.57 4.65
CA VAL A 362 -29.46 2.41 3.55
C VAL A 362 -28.75 1.09 3.74
N LEU A 363 -28.96 0.16 2.80
CA LEU A 363 -28.44 -1.18 2.80
C LEU A 363 -27.55 -1.39 1.58
N GLY A 364 -26.47 -2.14 1.75
CA GLY A 364 -25.66 -2.60 0.65
C GLY A 364 -25.39 -4.09 0.79
N ARG A 365 -25.32 -4.78 -0.32
CA ARG A 365 -24.78 -6.14 -0.37
C ARG A 365 -23.77 -6.27 -1.49
N LEU A 366 -22.74 -7.07 -1.28
CA LEU A 366 -21.74 -7.37 -2.30
C LEU A 366 -21.36 -8.85 -2.26
N TRP A 367 -20.96 -9.36 -3.41
CA TRP A 367 -20.43 -10.72 -3.58
C TRP A 367 -19.33 -10.75 -4.62
N ILE A 368 -18.55 -11.81 -4.60
CA ILE A 368 -17.38 -11.99 -5.46
C ILE A 368 -17.69 -13.10 -6.46
N ILE A 369 -17.48 -12.84 -7.73
CA ILE A 369 -17.66 -13.82 -8.81
C ILE A 369 -16.29 -14.16 -9.39
N GLY A 370 -15.96 -15.44 -9.44
CA GLY A 370 -14.76 -15.95 -10.12
C GLY A 370 -14.92 -16.02 -11.64
N GLU A 371 -13.86 -16.33 -12.37
CA GLU A 371 -13.84 -16.43 -13.84
C GLU A 371 -14.87 -17.40 -14.41
N ASN A 372 -15.17 -18.46 -13.68
CA ASN A 372 -16.16 -19.47 -14.06
C ASN A 372 -17.61 -19.05 -13.79
N GLY A 373 -17.84 -17.80 -13.37
CA GLY A 373 -19.15 -17.28 -13.00
C GLY A 373 -19.67 -17.74 -11.63
N ALA A 374 -18.91 -18.54 -10.89
CA ALA A 374 -19.31 -18.99 -9.57
C ALA A 374 -19.06 -17.92 -8.48
N VAL A 375 -19.95 -17.88 -7.50
CA VAL A 375 -19.77 -17.02 -6.32
C VAL A 375 -18.68 -17.62 -5.44
N LEU A 376 -17.66 -16.83 -5.17
CA LEU A 376 -16.55 -17.23 -4.30
C LEU A 376 -16.94 -17.10 -2.83
N PRO A 377 -16.50 -18.05 -1.96
CA PRO A 377 -16.79 -17.98 -0.54
C PRO A 377 -16.04 -16.84 0.14
N ILE A 378 -16.71 -16.15 1.06
CA ILE A 378 -16.18 -15.08 1.87
C ILE A 378 -16.04 -15.57 3.31
N ARG A 379 -14.83 -15.92 3.70
CA ARG A 379 -14.50 -16.33 5.07
C ARG A 379 -14.33 -15.10 5.96
N SER A 380 -14.38 -15.29 7.28
CA SER A 380 -14.19 -14.22 8.27
C SER A 380 -12.83 -13.50 8.16
N ASP A 381 -11.81 -14.23 7.69
CA ASP A 381 -10.46 -13.72 7.42
C ASP A 381 -10.29 -13.11 6.02
N HIS A 382 -11.37 -13.07 5.21
CA HIS A 382 -11.29 -12.58 3.84
C HIS A 382 -11.01 -11.08 3.79
N ILE A 383 -9.99 -10.70 3.04
CA ILE A 383 -9.49 -9.31 3.00
C ILE A 383 -10.56 -8.29 2.60
N ILE A 384 -11.48 -8.65 1.71
CA ILE A 384 -12.57 -7.76 1.29
C ILE A 384 -13.55 -7.52 2.43
N LEU A 385 -13.85 -8.54 3.24
CA LEU A 385 -14.72 -8.38 4.40
C LEU A 385 -14.11 -7.45 5.43
N GLN A 386 -12.82 -7.60 5.70
CA GLN A 386 -12.07 -6.71 6.59
C GLN A 386 -12.02 -5.28 6.05
N TYR A 387 -11.80 -5.12 4.75
CA TYR A 387 -11.80 -3.81 4.10
C TYR A 387 -13.16 -3.11 4.23
N VAL A 388 -14.25 -3.83 3.95
CA VAL A 388 -15.62 -3.32 4.11
C VAL A 388 -15.88 -2.92 5.56
N TYR A 389 -15.56 -3.78 6.51
CA TYR A 389 -15.74 -3.50 7.94
C TYR A 389 -15.01 -2.21 8.37
N MET A 390 -13.78 -1.99 7.89
CA MET A 390 -13.02 -0.80 8.23
C MET A 390 -13.52 0.49 7.57
N ARG A 391 -14.09 0.40 6.38
CA ARG A 391 -14.60 1.57 5.64
C ARG A 391 -15.99 1.99 6.10
N PHE A 392 -16.77 1.05 6.58
CA PHE A 392 -18.17 1.24 6.95
C PHE A 392 -18.37 1.24 8.49
N LYS A 393 -17.57 2.04 9.21
CA LYS A 393 -17.56 2.08 10.69
C LYS A 393 -18.90 2.35 11.34
N ASN A 394 -19.71 3.20 10.72
CA ASN A 394 -21.04 3.56 11.22
C ASN A 394 -22.12 2.61 10.71
N PHE A 395 -21.77 1.61 9.94
CA PHE A 395 -22.69 0.61 9.42
C PHE A 395 -22.61 -0.68 10.23
N LYS A 396 -23.72 -1.36 10.33
CA LYS A 396 -23.72 -2.78 10.70
C LYS A 396 -23.14 -3.58 9.55
N VAL A 397 -22.16 -4.43 9.81
CA VAL A 397 -21.52 -5.29 8.81
C VAL A 397 -21.75 -6.74 9.14
N ALA A 398 -22.11 -7.54 8.16
CA ALA A 398 -22.35 -8.96 8.33
C ALA A 398 -21.93 -9.79 7.11
N THR A 399 -21.83 -11.10 7.28
CA THR A 399 -21.63 -12.05 6.19
C THR A 399 -22.40 -13.33 6.44
N ASP A 400 -22.82 -13.98 5.36
CA ASP A 400 -23.36 -15.36 5.35
C ASP A 400 -22.36 -16.37 4.78
N GLY A 401 -21.09 -15.94 4.55
CA GLY A 401 -20.06 -16.74 3.92
C GLY A 401 -20.05 -16.68 2.39
N LYS A 402 -21.03 -16.03 1.76
CA LYS A 402 -21.12 -15.83 0.30
C LYS A 402 -21.23 -14.35 -0.07
N MET A 403 -21.89 -13.56 0.76
CA MET A 403 -22.10 -12.13 0.58
C MET A 403 -21.66 -11.35 1.82
N ILE A 404 -21.34 -10.09 1.63
CA ILE A 404 -21.13 -9.11 2.68
C ILE A 404 -22.31 -8.15 2.65
N TYR A 405 -22.87 -7.87 3.80
CA TYR A 405 -24.00 -6.99 4.01
C TYR A 405 -23.57 -5.80 4.85
N ILE A 406 -24.08 -4.62 4.52
CA ILE A 406 -23.93 -3.41 5.32
C ILE A 406 -25.27 -2.74 5.49
N ALA A 407 -25.52 -2.12 6.63
CA ALA A 407 -26.74 -1.36 6.88
C ALA A 407 -26.51 -0.19 7.83
N GLN A 408 -27.19 0.92 7.57
CA GLN A 408 -27.24 2.08 8.45
C GLN A 408 -28.63 2.72 8.39
N LEU A 409 -29.14 3.12 9.55
CA LEU A 409 -30.34 3.96 9.64
C LEU A 409 -29.90 5.42 9.47
N VAL A 410 -30.59 6.16 8.61
CA VAL A 410 -30.29 7.54 8.27
C VAL A 410 -31.55 8.37 8.16
N SER A 411 -31.47 9.68 8.41
CA SER A 411 -32.58 10.61 8.18
C SER A 411 -32.80 10.83 6.66
N ILE A 412 -33.95 11.34 6.31
CA ILE A 412 -34.33 11.65 4.91
C ILE A 412 -33.33 12.59 4.24
N ASP A 413 -32.77 13.55 4.98
CA ASP A 413 -31.83 14.51 4.45
C ASP A 413 -30.45 13.86 4.14
N GLU A 414 -30.10 12.79 4.84
CA GLU A 414 -28.83 12.08 4.69
C GLU A 414 -28.90 10.90 3.71
N GLU A 415 -30.09 10.41 3.36
CA GLU A 415 -30.30 9.22 2.54
C GLU A 415 -29.49 9.26 1.24
N LYS A 416 -29.64 10.33 0.45
CA LYS A 416 -28.95 10.47 -0.83
C LYS A 416 -27.43 10.55 -0.68
N SER A 417 -26.96 11.22 0.37
CA SER A 417 -25.52 11.40 0.63
C SER A 417 -24.87 10.07 1.07
N GLN A 418 -25.56 9.30 1.92
CA GLN A 418 -25.09 7.99 2.40
C GLN A 418 -25.16 6.93 1.31
N LYS A 419 -26.20 6.91 0.49
CA LYS A 419 -26.29 6.04 -0.68
C LYS A 419 -25.12 6.30 -1.65
N ALA A 420 -24.85 7.57 -1.96
CA ALA A 420 -23.71 7.96 -2.80
C ALA A 420 -22.35 7.64 -2.14
N PHE A 421 -22.25 7.69 -0.80
CA PHE A 421 -21.07 7.25 -0.08
C PHE A 421 -20.84 5.75 -0.26
N VAL A 422 -21.85 4.90 -0.05
CA VAL A 422 -21.78 3.44 -0.23
C VAL A 422 -21.35 3.10 -1.65
N GLU A 423 -21.97 3.72 -2.65
CA GLU A 423 -21.67 3.50 -4.06
C GLU A 423 -20.19 3.83 -4.39
N ARG A 424 -19.69 4.97 -3.90
CA ARG A 424 -18.29 5.34 -4.06
C ARG A 424 -17.34 4.33 -3.42
N GLN A 425 -17.66 3.83 -2.22
CA GLN A 425 -16.82 2.84 -1.53
C GLN A 425 -16.82 1.50 -2.25
N PHE A 426 -17.97 1.02 -2.73
CA PHE A 426 -18.05 -0.22 -3.49
C PHE A 426 -17.38 -0.11 -4.86
N THR A 427 -17.52 1.01 -5.54
CA THR A 427 -16.78 1.29 -6.78
C THR A 427 -15.28 1.35 -6.55
N ALA A 428 -14.83 1.96 -5.46
CA ALA A 428 -13.43 1.97 -5.08
C ALA A 428 -12.93 0.55 -4.82
N LEU A 429 -13.70 -0.27 -4.12
CA LEU A 429 -13.38 -1.66 -3.85
C LEU A 429 -13.24 -2.49 -5.13
N GLN A 430 -14.15 -2.31 -6.12
CA GLN A 430 -14.02 -2.96 -7.44
C GLN A 430 -12.70 -2.62 -8.13
N ARG A 431 -12.25 -1.37 -8.02
CA ARG A 431 -10.96 -0.93 -8.58
C ARG A 431 -9.76 -1.51 -7.85
N GLU A 432 -9.91 -1.79 -6.55
CA GLU A 432 -8.85 -2.35 -5.72
C GLU A 432 -8.73 -3.88 -5.79
N MET A 433 -9.59 -4.57 -6.54
CA MET A 433 -9.59 -6.05 -6.69
C MET A 433 -8.24 -6.61 -7.12
N ILE A 434 -7.58 -5.94 -8.05
CA ILE A 434 -6.23 -6.34 -8.50
C ILE A 434 -5.23 -6.30 -7.34
N THR A 435 -5.36 -5.30 -6.48
CA THR A 435 -4.52 -5.13 -5.29
C THR A 435 -4.73 -6.26 -4.28
N PHE A 436 -5.91 -6.86 -4.25
CA PHE A 436 -6.23 -8.01 -3.40
C PHE A 436 -5.85 -9.37 -4.01
N ARG A 437 -5.12 -9.39 -5.13
CA ARG A 437 -4.77 -10.61 -5.90
C ARG A 437 -6.00 -11.40 -6.36
N LEU A 438 -7.08 -10.72 -6.61
CA LEU A 438 -8.31 -11.28 -7.16
C LEU A 438 -8.47 -10.86 -8.63
N GLU A 439 -7.38 -10.94 -9.39
CA GLU A 439 -7.28 -10.50 -10.79
C GLU A 439 -8.27 -11.26 -11.70
N HIS A 440 -8.62 -12.48 -11.29
CA HIS A 440 -9.54 -13.39 -11.97
C HIS A 440 -10.95 -13.41 -11.37
N ALA A 441 -11.29 -12.39 -10.60
CA ALA A 441 -12.59 -12.28 -9.97
C ALA A 441 -13.17 -10.86 -10.15
N SER A 442 -14.47 -10.73 -10.03
CA SER A 442 -15.17 -9.44 -10.06
C SER A 442 -16.06 -9.28 -8.83
N ILE A 443 -16.14 -8.05 -8.30
CA ILE A 443 -17.12 -7.70 -7.28
C ILE A 443 -18.39 -7.24 -7.97
N LYS A 444 -19.51 -7.79 -7.51
CA LYS A 444 -20.85 -7.29 -7.81
C LYS A 444 -21.46 -6.74 -6.53
N TYR A 445 -22.30 -5.73 -6.64
CA TYR A 445 -22.97 -5.15 -5.49
C TYR A 445 -24.33 -4.57 -5.86
N GLU A 446 -25.19 -4.44 -4.87
CA GLU A 446 -26.45 -3.73 -4.93
C GLU A 446 -26.61 -2.83 -3.71
N ILE A 447 -27.32 -1.72 -3.90
CA ILE A 447 -27.58 -0.74 -2.84
C ILE A 447 -29.08 -0.46 -2.82
N PHE A 448 -29.67 -0.59 -1.65
CA PHE A 448 -31.08 -0.39 -1.38
C PHE A 448 -31.27 0.81 -0.44
N SER A 449 -32.34 1.54 -0.67
CA SER A 449 -32.80 2.55 0.25
C SER A 449 -34.26 2.20 0.56
N VAL A 450 -34.53 1.77 1.79
CA VAL A 450 -35.80 1.19 2.18
C VAL A 450 -36.38 2.01 3.32
N THR A 451 -37.64 2.44 3.16
CA THR A 451 -38.35 3.11 4.27
C THR A 451 -38.68 2.10 5.37
N LYS A 452 -38.86 2.56 6.58
CA LYS A 452 -39.31 1.68 7.69
C LYS A 452 -40.61 0.94 7.37
N SER A 453 -41.52 1.57 6.63
CA SER A 453 -42.80 0.99 6.22
C SER A 453 -42.66 -0.13 5.18
N ASP A 454 -41.68 -0.05 4.34
CA ASP A 454 -41.42 -1.04 3.27
C ASP A 454 -40.51 -2.20 3.73
N PHE A 455 -39.94 -2.08 4.93
CA PHE A 455 -39.10 -3.10 5.51
C PHE A 455 -39.94 -4.23 6.10
N ASN A 456 -39.84 -5.44 5.53
CA ASN A 456 -40.62 -6.61 5.93
C ASN A 456 -39.80 -7.90 5.85
N GLU A 457 -40.35 -9.00 6.37
CA GLU A 457 -39.69 -10.32 6.39
C GLU A 457 -39.40 -10.88 5.00
N GLN A 458 -40.17 -10.52 3.99
CA GLN A 458 -39.93 -10.94 2.63
C GLN A 458 -38.69 -10.25 2.08
N PHE A 459 -38.51 -8.95 2.33
CA PHE A 459 -37.34 -8.19 1.96
C PHE A 459 -36.06 -8.78 2.61
N ILE A 460 -36.09 -9.14 3.88
CA ILE A 460 -34.96 -9.81 4.57
C ILE A 460 -34.62 -11.12 3.89
N LYS A 461 -35.58 -11.93 3.49
CA LYS A 461 -35.33 -13.21 2.77
C LYS A 461 -34.74 -12.96 1.39
N GLU A 462 -35.22 -11.95 0.68
CA GLU A 462 -34.76 -11.59 -0.66
C GLU A 462 -33.31 -11.02 -0.64
N LEU A 463 -32.91 -10.33 0.43
CA LEU A 463 -31.53 -9.88 0.60
C LEU A 463 -30.52 -11.04 0.59
N LYS A 464 -30.91 -12.23 1.01
CA LYS A 464 -30.05 -13.43 1.04
C LYS A 464 -29.96 -14.13 -0.32
N ASN A 465 -30.82 -13.81 -1.26
CA ASN A 465 -30.80 -14.42 -2.59
C ASN A 465 -29.81 -13.70 -3.49
N ILE A 466 -28.87 -14.45 -4.04
CA ILE A 466 -27.94 -13.91 -5.03
C ILE A 466 -28.73 -13.66 -6.33
N PRO A 467 -28.69 -12.43 -6.90
CA PRO A 467 -29.33 -12.17 -8.17
C PRO A 467 -28.77 -13.08 -9.25
N PRO A 468 -29.58 -13.54 -10.22
CA PRO A 468 -29.05 -14.27 -11.35
C PRO A 468 -28.02 -13.41 -12.08
N THR A 469 -26.84 -13.98 -12.29
CA THR A 469 -25.76 -13.34 -13.07
C THR A 469 -26.20 -13.28 -14.53
N TYR A 470 -26.49 -12.07 -15.01
CA TYR A 470 -26.64 -11.78 -16.44
C TYR A 470 -25.28 -11.45 -17.06
#